data_4053a31e7a083383f18b8558e4c3385d
#
_entry.id   4053a31e7a083383f18b8558e4c3385d
#
_cell.length_a   1.000
_cell.length_b   1.000
_cell.length_c   1.000
_cell.angle_alpha   90.00
_cell.angle_beta   90.00
_cell.angle_gamma   90.00
#
_symmetry.space_group_name_H-M   'P 1'
#
loop_
_entity.id
_entity.type
_entity.pdbx_description
1 polymer ?
#
loop_
_entity_poly.entity_id
_entity_poly.type
_entity_poly.pdbx_seq_one_letter_code
_entity_poly.pdbx_strand_id
1 'polypeptide(L)'
;MENLYPLTFRPNIHTALWGRESWEISGHHSSPSVVAEGPLAGRTLEELSAAYGAALTGTKAPVPTWFPLLFKVIDARDRLSVQVHPNESSRALTGGEPKTEMWHVLGGKGPIFAGLKPGTTPAMVEEDVRTGRFEETLARHDAREGLTLFIPGGLVHAIGEDVLIYEVQQSSNTTYRLYDWGRVGANGKPRQLHVAESLETIDFSLPVPESREAVSCPFFNFRPVVVQEALDVASDPATFTAVYIVNEQRSVLVPAGCAARIACSGKVLVTTL
;
A
#
# COMPACT_ATOMS: atom_id res chain seq x y z
N MET A 1 -31.04 5.02 -6.51
CA MET A 1 -29.77 4.31 -6.31
C MET A 1 -30.02 3.18 -5.33
N GLU A 2 -29.41 2.01 -5.54
CA GLU A 2 -29.49 0.90 -4.59
C GLU A 2 -28.81 1.29 -3.28
N ASN A 3 -29.27 0.72 -2.15
CA ASN A 3 -28.66 0.99 -0.86
C ASN A 3 -27.24 0.39 -0.78
N LEU A 4 -26.30 1.13 -0.21
CA LEU A 4 -24.98 0.63 0.08
C LEU A 4 -25.03 -0.43 1.19
N TYR A 5 -24.18 -1.44 1.07
CA TYR A 5 -24.00 -2.55 2.02
C TYR A 5 -22.52 -2.89 2.09
N PRO A 6 -22.07 -3.73 3.03
CA PRO A 6 -20.69 -4.21 3.08
C PRO A 6 -20.30 -4.92 1.78
N LEU A 7 -19.22 -4.47 1.14
CA LEU A 7 -18.79 -4.96 -0.17
C LEU A 7 -17.63 -5.95 -0.02
N THR A 8 -17.69 -7.04 -0.78
CA THR A 8 -16.59 -7.94 -1.05
C THR A 8 -16.22 -7.86 -2.52
N PHE A 9 -14.98 -8.24 -2.86
CA PHE A 9 -14.46 -8.07 -4.22
C PHE A 9 -13.95 -9.38 -4.80
N ARG A 10 -13.96 -9.46 -6.13
CA ARG A 10 -13.32 -10.57 -6.86
C ARG A 10 -11.80 -10.45 -6.74
N PRO A 11 -11.05 -11.59 -6.77
CA PRO A 11 -9.60 -11.56 -6.79
C PRO A 11 -9.05 -10.68 -7.92
N ASN A 12 -8.12 -9.79 -7.60
CA ASN A 12 -7.46 -8.88 -8.52
C ASN A 12 -5.93 -9.06 -8.39
N ILE A 13 -5.38 -10.07 -9.08
CA ILE A 13 -4.02 -10.58 -8.91
C ILE A 13 -3.13 -10.14 -10.05
N HIS A 14 -1.99 -9.56 -9.69
CA HIS A 14 -0.93 -9.12 -10.59
C HIS A 14 0.34 -9.93 -10.35
N THR A 15 0.84 -10.59 -11.39
CA THR A 15 2.10 -11.34 -11.34
C THR A 15 3.24 -10.46 -11.82
N ALA A 16 4.36 -10.47 -11.09
CA ALA A 16 5.57 -9.75 -11.39
C ALA A 16 6.80 -10.68 -11.35
N LEU A 17 7.96 -10.19 -11.81
CA LEU A 17 9.21 -10.98 -11.79
C LEU A 17 9.63 -11.42 -10.39
N TRP A 18 9.26 -10.64 -9.37
CA TRP A 18 9.62 -10.85 -7.97
C TRP A 18 8.54 -11.59 -7.16
N GLY A 19 7.38 -11.92 -7.74
CA GLY A 19 6.29 -12.58 -7.04
C GLY A 19 4.92 -12.12 -7.53
N ARG A 20 4.03 -11.78 -6.61
CA ARG A 20 2.67 -11.33 -6.95
C ARG A 20 2.14 -10.29 -5.97
N GLU A 21 1.20 -9.48 -6.45
CA GLU A 21 0.35 -8.61 -5.65
C GLU A 21 -1.11 -9.04 -5.81
N SER A 22 -1.87 -9.06 -4.73
CA SER A 22 -3.32 -9.06 -4.75
C SER A 22 -3.81 -7.67 -4.37
N TRP A 23 -4.51 -6.99 -5.29
CA TRP A 23 -5.12 -5.69 -5.01
C TRP A 23 -6.49 -5.94 -4.37
N GLU A 24 -6.49 -5.95 -3.06
CA GLU A 24 -7.62 -6.36 -2.23
C GLU A 24 -8.81 -5.38 -2.35
N ILE A 25 -8.54 -4.08 -2.25
CA ILE A 25 -9.52 -3.01 -2.43
C ILE A 25 -8.85 -1.90 -3.24
N SER A 26 -9.31 -1.66 -4.45
CA SER A 26 -8.77 -0.68 -5.38
C SER A 26 -9.88 0.09 -6.10
N GLY A 27 -9.88 1.41 -5.94
CA GLY A 27 -10.65 2.31 -6.82
C GLY A 27 -9.80 2.92 -7.93
N HIS A 28 -8.51 2.54 -8.03
CA HIS A 28 -7.59 3.09 -9.03
C HIS A 28 -7.95 2.61 -10.44
N HIS A 29 -8.03 3.56 -11.38
CA HIS A 29 -8.50 3.32 -12.76
C HIS A 29 -7.70 2.26 -13.51
N SER A 30 -6.40 2.06 -13.18
CA SER A 30 -5.57 1.05 -13.86
C SER A 30 -5.99 -0.40 -13.53
N SER A 31 -6.61 -0.62 -12.37
CA SER A 31 -7.09 -1.95 -11.97
C SER A 31 -8.11 -1.82 -10.81
N PRO A 32 -9.34 -1.37 -11.08
CA PRO A 32 -10.37 -1.21 -10.06
C PRO A 32 -10.90 -2.57 -9.60
N SER A 33 -11.17 -2.70 -8.31
CA SER A 33 -11.81 -3.89 -7.74
C SER A 33 -13.24 -4.02 -8.22
N VAL A 34 -13.68 -5.25 -8.54
CA VAL A 34 -15.04 -5.58 -8.99
C VAL A 34 -15.81 -6.22 -7.85
N VAL A 35 -16.97 -5.69 -7.51
CA VAL A 35 -17.85 -6.23 -6.47
C VAL A 35 -18.22 -7.67 -6.80
N ALA A 36 -18.04 -8.57 -5.82
CA ALA A 36 -18.23 -10.00 -6.02
C ALA A 36 -19.69 -10.43 -5.97
N GLU A 37 -20.49 -9.86 -5.07
CA GLU A 37 -21.84 -10.34 -4.76
C GLU A 37 -22.80 -9.21 -4.36
N GLY A 38 -24.09 -9.54 -4.26
CA GLY A 38 -25.17 -8.62 -3.91
C GLY A 38 -25.66 -7.75 -5.08
N PRO A 39 -26.53 -6.77 -4.81
CA PRO A 39 -27.17 -5.92 -5.85
C PRO A 39 -26.19 -5.14 -6.71
N LEU A 40 -25.00 -4.81 -6.20
CA LEU A 40 -23.95 -4.08 -6.92
C LEU A 40 -22.91 -5.00 -7.58
N ALA A 41 -23.13 -6.33 -7.60
CA ALA A 41 -22.19 -7.29 -8.17
C ALA A 41 -21.86 -6.96 -9.64
N GLY A 42 -20.58 -7.06 -9.98
CA GLY A 42 -20.07 -6.76 -11.32
C GLY A 42 -19.72 -5.30 -11.56
N ARG A 43 -20.11 -4.38 -10.69
CA ARG A 43 -19.68 -2.98 -10.77
C ARG A 43 -18.29 -2.80 -10.18
N THR A 44 -17.54 -1.85 -10.71
CA THR A 44 -16.21 -1.51 -10.19
C THR A 44 -16.31 -0.52 -9.01
N LEU A 45 -15.33 -0.56 -8.13
CA LEU A 45 -15.24 0.40 -7.01
C LEU A 45 -15.05 1.84 -7.52
N GLU A 46 -14.39 2.01 -8.67
CA GLU A 46 -14.28 3.31 -9.36
C GLU A 46 -15.67 3.85 -9.73
N GLU A 47 -16.49 3.05 -10.43
CA GLU A 47 -17.87 3.42 -10.78
C GLU A 47 -18.74 3.70 -9.56
N LEU A 48 -18.58 2.91 -8.48
CA LEU A 48 -19.33 3.12 -7.25
C LEU A 48 -18.90 4.40 -6.55
N SER A 49 -17.59 4.71 -6.50
CA SER A 49 -17.12 5.97 -5.93
C SER A 49 -17.65 7.18 -6.69
N ALA A 50 -17.64 7.12 -8.02
CA ALA A 50 -18.21 8.17 -8.86
C ALA A 50 -19.72 8.35 -8.63
N ALA A 51 -20.47 7.25 -8.45
CA ALA A 51 -21.93 7.28 -8.32
C ALA A 51 -22.41 7.67 -6.90
N TYR A 52 -21.74 7.19 -5.84
CA TYR A 52 -22.18 7.35 -4.46
C TYR A 52 -21.44 8.43 -3.69
N GLY A 53 -20.23 8.81 -4.16
CA GLY A 53 -19.44 9.87 -3.55
C GLY A 53 -19.24 9.65 -2.05
N ALA A 54 -19.49 10.68 -1.26
CA ALA A 54 -19.31 10.65 0.19
C ALA A 54 -20.18 9.60 0.94
N ALA A 55 -21.26 9.12 0.34
CA ALA A 55 -22.03 8.01 0.93
C ALA A 55 -21.24 6.69 0.94
N LEU A 56 -20.28 6.52 0.03
CA LEU A 56 -19.36 5.39 0.02
C LEU A 56 -18.07 5.69 0.77
N THR A 57 -17.40 6.80 0.42
CA THR A 57 -16.04 7.10 0.85
C THR A 57 -15.95 7.89 2.17
N GLY A 58 -17.06 8.53 2.59
CA GLY A 58 -17.10 9.43 3.73
C GLY A 58 -16.76 10.88 3.39
N THR A 59 -17.10 11.81 4.29
CA THR A 59 -16.87 13.25 4.10
C THR A 59 -15.42 13.67 4.32
N LYS A 60 -14.57 12.80 4.90
CA LYS A 60 -13.11 13.02 5.03
C LYS A 60 -12.35 12.73 3.74
N ALA A 61 -12.94 12.02 2.77
CA ALA A 61 -12.27 11.74 1.51
C ALA A 61 -11.97 13.05 0.77
N PRO A 62 -10.71 13.31 0.37
CA PRO A 62 -10.32 14.57 -0.30
C PRO A 62 -11.11 14.84 -1.58
N VAL A 63 -11.40 13.78 -2.33
CA VAL A 63 -12.25 13.77 -3.52
C VAL A 63 -13.25 12.64 -3.35
N PRO A 64 -14.48 12.89 -2.86
CA PRO A 64 -15.44 11.82 -2.53
C PRO A 64 -15.79 10.88 -3.69
N THR A 65 -15.71 11.36 -4.93
CA THR A 65 -15.96 10.56 -6.14
C THR A 65 -14.78 9.70 -6.57
N TRP A 66 -13.70 9.69 -5.79
CA TRP A 66 -12.51 8.88 -5.99
C TRP A 66 -12.21 8.08 -4.73
N PHE A 67 -12.02 6.76 -4.84
CA PHE A 67 -11.65 5.96 -3.67
C PHE A 67 -10.19 6.24 -3.28
N PRO A 68 -9.93 6.76 -2.08
CA PRO A 68 -8.66 7.44 -1.77
C PRO A 68 -7.51 6.51 -1.46
N LEU A 69 -7.77 5.23 -1.18
CA LEU A 69 -6.75 4.25 -0.77
C LEU A 69 -6.68 3.07 -1.73
N LEU A 70 -5.55 2.39 -1.71
CA LEU A 70 -5.32 1.11 -2.35
C LEU A 70 -4.75 0.14 -1.32
N PHE A 71 -5.34 -1.05 -1.24
CA PHE A 71 -4.96 -2.12 -0.30
C PHE A 71 -4.42 -3.29 -1.08
N LYS A 72 -3.28 -3.82 -0.64
CA LYS A 72 -2.63 -4.94 -1.31
C LYS A 72 -2.15 -5.99 -0.32
N VAL A 73 -2.06 -7.22 -0.80
CA VAL A 73 -1.20 -8.26 -0.23
C VAL A 73 -0.07 -8.50 -1.24
N ILE A 74 1.18 -8.36 -0.78
CA ILE A 74 2.38 -8.55 -1.58
C ILE A 74 3.10 -9.80 -1.09
N ASP A 75 3.22 -10.81 -1.99
CA ASP A 75 3.98 -12.05 -1.78
C ASP A 75 5.29 -11.94 -2.56
N ALA A 76 6.34 -11.48 -1.88
CA ALA A 76 7.66 -11.27 -2.45
C ALA A 76 8.47 -12.57 -2.41
N ARG A 77 8.66 -13.20 -3.56
CA ARG A 77 9.47 -14.40 -3.78
C ARG A 77 10.89 -14.10 -4.20
N ASP A 78 11.13 -12.88 -4.64
CA ASP A 78 12.42 -12.27 -4.95
C ASP A 78 12.32 -10.79 -4.55
N ARG A 79 13.43 -10.08 -4.53
CA ARG A 79 13.51 -8.67 -4.12
C ARG A 79 12.69 -7.76 -5.05
N LEU A 80 11.89 -6.88 -4.52
CA LEU A 80 11.36 -5.75 -5.28
C LEU A 80 12.50 -4.76 -5.57
N SER A 81 12.34 -3.91 -6.59
CA SER A 81 13.28 -2.82 -6.82
C SER A 81 13.35 -1.88 -5.61
N VAL A 82 14.50 -1.26 -5.39
CA VAL A 82 14.57 -0.11 -4.50
C VAL A 82 13.88 1.06 -5.18
N GLN A 83 12.96 1.69 -4.48
CA GLN A 83 12.05 2.68 -5.04
C GLN A 83 11.75 3.80 -4.05
N VAL A 84 11.23 4.87 -4.58
CA VAL A 84 10.67 5.98 -3.83
C VAL A 84 9.39 6.47 -4.50
N HIS A 85 8.45 6.94 -3.71
CA HIS A 85 7.19 7.47 -4.18
C HIS A 85 7.07 8.96 -3.89
N PRO A 86 6.41 9.75 -4.77
CA PRO A 86 6.18 11.15 -4.52
C PRO A 86 5.40 11.40 -3.22
N ASN A 87 5.69 12.52 -2.58
CA ASN A 87 4.83 13.16 -1.62
C ASN A 87 4.12 14.37 -2.24
N GLU A 88 3.30 15.09 -1.48
CA GLU A 88 2.59 16.26 -1.98
C GLU A 88 3.52 17.38 -2.49
N SER A 89 4.75 17.48 -1.94
CA SER A 89 5.74 18.48 -2.36
C SER A 89 6.44 18.09 -3.66
N SER A 90 6.95 16.86 -3.76
CA SER A 90 7.67 16.37 -4.93
C SER A 90 6.78 16.10 -6.14
N ARG A 91 5.46 15.91 -5.93
CA ARG A 91 4.47 15.81 -6.99
C ARG A 91 4.56 16.93 -8.03
N ALA A 92 4.77 18.17 -7.58
CA ALA A 92 4.87 19.32 -8.47
C ALA A 92 6.10 19.26 -9.39
N LEU A 93 7.17 18.60 -8.96
CA LEU A 93 8.43 18.47 -9.70
C LEU A 93 8.39 17.32 -10.69
N THR A 94 7.83 16.19 -10.28
CA THR A 94 7.92 14.94 -11.04
C THR A 94 6.65 14.57 -11.81
N GLY A 95 5.52 15.23 -11.51
CA GLY A 95 4.21 14.92 -12.11
C GLY A 95 3.58 13.61 -11.63
N GLY A 96 4.22 12.90 -10.69
CA GLY A 96 3.72 11.64 -10.17
C GLY A 96 2.63 11.81 -9.12
N GLU A 97 1.81 10.78 -8.94
CA GLU A 97 0.78 10.73 -7.90
C GLU A 97 1.41 10.48 -6.54
N PRO A 98 1.07 11.27 -5.49
CA PRO A 98 1.56 11.03 -4.14
C PRO A 98 1.21 9.63 -3.64
N LYS A 99 2.16 8.99 -2.95
CA LYS A 99 1.99 7.64 -2.43
C LYS A 99 2.68 7.49 -1.07
N THR A 100 1.97 7.85 -0.04
CA THR A 100 2.30 7.48 1.34
C THR A 100 1.65 6.14 1.64
N GLU A 101 2.40 5.24 2.29
CA GLU A 101 1.97 3.89 2.55
C GLU A 101 2.39 3.39 3.94
N MET A 102 1.89 2.23 4.31
CA MET A 102 2.35 1.46 5.45
C MET A 102 2.38 -0.03 5.10
N TRP A 103 3.27 -0.77 5.74
CA TRP A 103 3.38 -2.21 5.62
C TRP A 103 3.14 -2.90 6.95
N HIS A 104 2.31 -3.93 6.93
CA HIS A 104 2.14 -4.87 8.05
C HIS A 104 2.59 -6.25 7.60
N VAL A 105 3.64 -6.79 8.23
CA VAL A 105 4.19 -8.10 7.87
C VAL A 105 3.24 -9.20 8.32
N LEU A 106 2.77 -9.99 7.36
CA LEU A 106 1.92 -11.16 7.56
C LEU A 106 2.76 -12.45 7.75
N GLY A 107 4.00 -12.46 7.25
CA GLY A 107 4.90 -13.62 7.33
C GLY A 107 6.19 -13.43 6.55
N GLY A 108 7.05 -14.44 6.58
CA GLY A 108 8.38 -14.41 5.96
C GLY A 108 9.50 -14.05 6.94
N LYS A 109 10.73 -14.10 6.44
CA LYS A 109 11.96 -13.88 7.26
C LYS A 109 13.00 -13.05 6.51
N GLY A 110 12.67 -12.61 5.30
CA GLY A 110 13.57 -11.85 4.46
C GLY A 110 13.83 -10.43 4.96
N PRO A 111 14.71 -9.68 4.31
CA PRO A 111 14.96 -8.30 4.64
C PRO A 111 13.86 -7.38 4.11
N ILE A 112 13.57 -6.34 4.86
CA ILE A 112 12.84 -5.16 4.40
C ILE A 112 13.80 -3.99 4.47
N PHE A 113 13.88 -3.20 3.43
CA PHE A 113 14.69 -1.99 3.40
C PHE A 113 13.76 -0.78 3.47
N ALA A 114 13.95 0.07 4.47
CA ALA A 114 13.14 1.27 4.65
C ALA A 114 13.99 2.39 5.26
N GLY A 115 14.18 3.46 4.47
CA GLY A 115 15.03 4.58 4.80
C GLY A 115 16.49 4.40 4.36
N LEU A 116 17.19 5.52 4.38
CA LEU A 116 18.64 5.60 4.15
C LEU A 116 19.40 5.63 5.48
N LYS A 117 20.60 5.08 5.51
CA LYS A 117 21.47 5.18 6.71
C LYS A 117 21.79 6.65 7.01
N PRO A 118 21.94 7.03 8.28
CA PRO A 118 22.27 8.40 8.66
C PRO A 118 23.54 8.92 7.96
N GLY A 119 23.48 10.17 7.49
CA GLY A 119 24.61 10.81 6.79
C GLY A 119 24.66 10.52 5.28
N THR A 120 23.73 9.77 4.73
CA THR A 120 23.61 9.57 3.28
C THR A 120 23.26 10.88 2.58
N THR A 121 24.00 11.20 1.52
CA THR A 121 23.81 12.41 0.70
C THR A 121 23.32 12.05 -0.72
N PRO A 122 22.74 13.00 -1.48
CA PRO A 122 22.36 12.77 -2.87
C PRO A 122 23.52 12.23 -3.73
N ALA A 123 24.72 12.79 -3.57
CA ALA A 123 25.90 12.35 -4.32
C ALA A 123 26.31 10.90 -3.98
N MET A 124 26.16 10.47 -2.72
CA MET A 124 26.38 9.07 -2.34
C MET A 124 25.36 8.15 -2.99
N VAL A 125 24.08 8.54 -3.02
CA VAL A 125 23.02 7.76 -3.69
C VAL A 125 23.33 7.58 -5.17
N GLU A 126 23.68 8.65 -5.89
CA GLU A 126 24.05 8.57 -7.31
C GLU A 126 25.23 7.63 -7.55
N GLU A 127 26.29 7.76 -6.76
CA GLU A 127 27.49 6.95 -6.88
C GLU A 127 27.23 5.48 -6.57
N ASP A 128 26.46 5.19 -5.51
CA ASP A 128 26.17 3.83 -5.08
C ASP A 128 25.21 3.11 -6.06
N VAL A 129 24.25 3.83 -6.65
CA VAL A 129 23.42 3.31 -7.77
C VAL A 129 24.29 3.01 -8.98
N ARG A 130 25.18 3.91 -9.37
CA ARG A 130 26.08 3.75 -10.52
C ARG A 130 27.06 2.60 -10.36
N THR A 131 27.55 2.36 -9.15
CA THR A 131 28.52 1.31 -8.83
C THR A 131 27.91 -0.02 -8.38
N GLY A 132 26.58 -0.08 -8.24
CA GLY A 132 25.86 -1.29 -7.84
C GLY A 132 25.98 -1.60 -6.33
N ARG A 133 26.37 -0.64 -5.50
CA ARG A 133 26.55 -0.81 -4.05
C ARG A 133 25.42 -0.23 -3.21
N PHE A 134 24.31 0.14 -3.82
CA PHE A 134 23.25 0.89 -3.16
C PHE A 134 22.60 0.15 -1.97
N GLU A 135 22.68 -1.19 -1.92
CA GLU A 135 22.22 -1.96 -0.76
C GLU A 135 22.95 -1.55 0.54
N GLU A 136 24.23 -1.16 0.45
CA GLU A 136 25.04 -0.76 1.60
C GLU A 136 24.56 0.54 2.25
N THR A 137 23.83 1.37 1.49
CA THR A 137 23.28 2.67 1.92
C THR A 137 21.90 2.54 2.57
N LEU A 138 21.21 1.43 2.35
CA LEU A 138 19.86 1.20 2.85
C LEU A 138 19.84 0.81 4.33
N ALA A 139 18.84 1.29 5.06
CA ALA A 139 18.52 0.80 6.39
C ALA A 139 17.72 -0.50 6.28
N ARG A 140 18.16 -1.55 6.98
CA ARG A 140 17.60 -2.89 6.92
C ARG A 140 16.78 -3.20 8.18
N HIS A 141 15.62 -3.83 7.97
CA HIS A 141 14.78 -4.46 8.98
C HIS A 141 14.63 -5.94 8.65
N ASP A 142 14.59 -6.81 9.65
CA ASP A 142 14.26 -8.22 9.44
C ASP A 142 12.76 -8.42 9.55
N ALA A 143 12.17 -9.03 8.53
CA ALA A 143 10.74 -9.33 8.52
C ALA A 143 10.40 -10.29 9.68
N ARG A 144 9.34 -9.95 10.39
CA ARG A 144 8.70 -10.81 11.40
C ARG A 144 7.22 -10.51 11.40
N GLU A 145 6.41 -11.52 11.62
CA GLU A 145 4.96 -11.33 11.70
C GLU A 145 4.59 -10.24 12.72
N GLY A 146 3.73 -9.32 12.32
CA GLY A 146 3.29 -8.19 13.12
C GLY A 146 4.19 -6.95 13.06
N LEU A 147 5.36 -7.01 12.42
CA LEU A 147 6.15 -5.80 12.15
C LEU A 147 5.32 -4.83 11.30
N THR A 148 5.15 -3.61 11.77
CA THR A 148 4.42 -2.56 11.03
C THR A 148 5.34 -1.37 10.82
N LEU A 149 5.56 -0.98 9.57
CA LEU A 149 6.38 0.16 9.18
C LEU A 149 5.53 1.21 8.47
N PHE A 150 5.73 2.47 8.83
CA PHE A 150 5.15 3.60 8.11
C PHE A 150 6.15 4.11 7.07
N ILE A 151 5.72 4.20 5.82
CA ILE A 151 6.53 4.55 4.66
C ILE A 151 5.94 5.83 4.02
N PRO A 152 6.29 7.02 4.51
CA PRO A 152 5.82 8.26 3.90
C PRO A 152 6.39 8.43 2.49
N GLY A 153 5.66 9.15 1.63
CA GLY A 153 6.20 9.60 0.35
C GLY A 153 7.53 10.33 0.55
N GLY A 154 8.52 10.06 -0.29
CA GLY A 154 9.91 10.53 -0.13
C GLY A 154 10.84 9.55 0.59
N LEU A 155 10.33 8.53 1.26
CA LEU A 155 11.17 7.51 1.90
C LEU A 155 11.61 6.46 0.88
N VAL A 156 12.92 6.23 0.76
CA VAL A 156 13.48 5.12 -0.06
C VAL A 156 13.19 3.78 0.61
N HIS A 157 12.70 2.81 -0.15
CA HIS A 157 12.33 1.50 0.41
C HIS A 157 12.40 0.36 -0.62
N ALA A 158 12.46 -0.87 -0.13
CA ALA A 158 12.31 -2.10 -0.91
C ALA A 158 11.85 -3.26 -0.02
N ILE A 159 11.16 -4.23 -0.61
CA ILE A 159 10.82 -5.50 0.02
C ILE A 159 11.80 -6.54 -0.52
N GLY A 160 12.45 -7.29 0.37
CA GLY A 160 13.32 -8.40 -0.01
C GLY A 160 12.56 -9.67 -0.34
N GLU A 161 13.29 -10.72 -0.65
CA GLU A 161 12.74 -12.05 -0.89
C GLU A 161 12.18 -12.68 0.41
N ASP A 162 11.25 -13.62 0.29
CA ASP A 162 10.62 -14.32 1.42
C ASP A 162 9.94 -13.37 2.40
N VAL A 163 9.14 -12.44 1.88
CA VAL A 163 8.35 -11.49 2.69
C VAL A 163 6.91 -11.44 2.18
N LEU A 164 5.97 -11.60 3.10
CA LEU A 164 4.53 -11.41 2.85
C LEU A 164 4.03 -10.23 3.65
N ILE A 165 3.51 -9.21 2.99
CA ILE A 165 2.98 -8.01 3.64
C ILE A 165 1.56 -7.67 3.22
N TYR A 166 0.85 -7.01 4.12
CA TYR A 166 -0.33 -6.22 3.82
C TYR A 166 0.07 -4.75 3.73
N GLU A 167 -0.26 -4.12 2.60
CA GLU A 167 0.04 -2.73 2.30
C GLU A 167 -1.23 -1.90 2.26
N VAL A 168 -1.21 -0.76 2.92
CA VAL A 168 -2.20 0.32 2.78
C VAL A 168 -1.50 1.54 2.24
N GLN A 169 -2.01 2.10 1.15
CA GLN A 169 -1.40 3.24 0.48
C GLN A 169 -2.45 4.24 -0.04
N GLN A 170 -2.04 5.48 -0.31
CA GLN A 170 -2.83 6.38 -1.14
C GLN A 170 -3.09 5.72 -2.50
N SER A 171 -4.24 6.03 -3.13
CA SER A 171 -4.64 5.47 -4.43
C SER A 171 -3.74 6.01 -5.55
N SER A 172 -2.59 5.39 -5.72
CA SER A 172 -1.53 5.76 -6.68
C SER A 172 -0.85 4.51 -7.22
N ASN A 173 -0.41 4.56 -8.47
CA ASN A 173 0.42 3.54 -9.10
C ASN A 173 1.79 4.09 -9.55
N THR A 174 2.19 5.27 -9.05
CA THR A 174 3.47 5.89 -9.37
C THR A 174 4.59 5.25 -8.57
N THR A 175 5.64 4.79 -9.28
CA THR A 175 6.85 4.22 -8.68
C THR A 175 8.09 4.73 -9.41
N TYR A 176 8.97 5.43 -8.71
CA TYR A 176 10.30 5.77 -9.22
C TYR A 176 11.28 4.71 -8.76
N ARG A 177 11.72 3.89 -9.73
CA ARG A 177 12.69 2.82 -9.51
C ARG A 177 14.08 3.40 -9.49
N LEU A 178 14.71 3.40 -8.33
CA LEU A 178 16.05 3.95 -8.12
C LEU A 178 17.14 2.90 -8.40
N TYR A 179 16.92 1.64 -7.98
CA TYR A 179 17.87 0.57 -8.16
C TYR A 179 17.16 -0.78 -8.30
N ASP A 180 17.67 -1.66 -9.17
CA ASP A 180 17.01 -2.95 -9.47
C ASP A 180 17.94 -4.16 -9.34
N TRP A 181 18.93 -4.11 -8.46
CA TRP A 181 19.83 -5.22 -8.12
C TRP A 181 20.64 -5.77 -9.30
N GLY A 182 20.78 -5.01 -10.38
CA GLY A 182 21.39 -5.47 -11.62
C GLY A 182 20.58 -6.51 -12.39
N ARG A 183 19.28 -6.67 -12.08
CA ARG A 183 18.41 -7.64 -12.75
C ARG A 183 18.18 -7.33 -14.20
N VAL A 184 18.04 -8.40 -14.97
CA VAL A 184 17.65 -8.38 -16.37
C VAL A 184 16.24 -8.97 -16.50
N GLY A 185 15.34 -8.26 -17.16
CA GLY A 185 13.98 -8.73 -17.41
C GLY A 185 13.93 -9.92 -18.37
N ALA A 186 12.73 -10.51 -18.51
CA ALA A 186 12.50 -11.65 -19.43
C ALA A 186 12.85 -11.35 -20.90
N ASN A 187 12.91 -10.08 -21.29
CA ASN A 187 13.32 -9.60 -22.62
C ASN A 187 14.85 -9.44 -22.77
N GLY A 188 15.66 -9.87 -21.80
CA GLY A 188 17.11 -9.75 -21.79
C GLY A 188 17.63 -8.32 -21.54
N LYS A 189 16.76 -7.38 -21.14
CA LYS A 189 17.13 -5.99 -20.84
C LYS A 189 16.84 -5.62 -19.39
N PRO A 190 17.66 -4.74 -18.77
CA PRO A 190 17.35 -4.20 -17.47
C PRO A 190 16.05 -3.38 -17.53
N ARG A 191 15.31 -3.33 -16.40
CA ARG A 191 14.16 -2.43 -16.27
C ARG A 191 14.66 -0.98 -16.21
N GLN A 192 13.83 -0.06 -16.72
CA GLN A 192 14.13 1.37 -16.65
C GLN A 192 14.29 1.83 -15.21
N LEU A 193 15.34 2.57 -14.93
CA LEU A 193 15.54 3.32 -13.68
C LEU A 193 15.07 4.76 -13.87
N HIS A 194 14.62 5.36 -12.79
CA HIS A 194 14.12 6.73 -12.70
C HIS A 194 15.00 7.51 -11.71
N VAL A 195 16.32 7.55 -11.96
CA VAL A 195 17.29 8.09 -10.99
C VAL A 195 17.05 9.58 -10.75
N ALA A 196 16.81 10.35 -11.81
CA ALA A 196 16.57 11.79 -11.69
C ALA A 196 15.29 12.08 -10.88
N GLU A 197 14.16 11.46 -11.25
CA GLU A 197 12.89 11.60 -10.54
C GLU A 197 12.98 11.11 -9.10
N SER A 198 13.78 10.08 -8.86
CA SER A 198 14.03 9.56 -7.51
C SER A 198 14.75 10.59 -6.64
N LEU A 199 15.83 11.20 -7.14
CA LEU A 199 16.60 12.21 -6.41
C LEU A 199 15.78 13.46 -6.11
N GLU A 200 14.91 13.88 -7.02
CA GLU A 200 13.92 14.96 -6.82
C GLU A 200 12.85 14.60 -5.77
N THR A 201 12.61 13.31 -5.58
CA THR A 201 11.55 12.78 -4.71
C THR A 201 12.05 12.43 -3.31
N ILE A 202 13.30 11.97 -3.17
CA ILE A 202 13.85 11.54 -1.88
C ILE A 202 13.87 12.69 -0.89
N ASP A 203 13.25 12.48 0.27
CA ASP A 203 13.41 13.36 1.42
C ASP A 203 14.52 12.79 2.32
N PHE A 204 15.72 13.36 2.19
CA PHE A 204 16.89 12.96 2.96
C PHE A 204 16.82 13.29 4.45
N SER A 205 15.80 14.02 4.89
CA SER A 205 15.57 14.35 6.30
C SER A 205 14.75 13.28 7.05
N LEU A 206 14.10 12.37 6.32
CA LEU A 206 13.26 11.34 6.92
C LEU A 206 14.10 10.36 7.76
N PRO A 207 13.68 10.07 8.99
CA PRO A 207 14.37 9.07 9.82
C PRO A 207 14.10 7.65 9.31
N VAL A 208 14.98 6.72 9.67
CA VAL A 208 14.71 5.28 9.52
C VAL A 208 13.45 4.94 10.33
N PRO A 209 12.42 4.34 9.73
CA PRO A 209 11.17 4.06 10.44
C PRO A 209 11.35 2.98 11.51
N GLU A 210 10.68 3.17 12.64
CA GLU A 210 10.57 2.16 13.69
C GLU A 210 9.26 1.39 13.58
N SER A 211 9.24 0.18 14.17
CA SER A 211 8.02 -0.63 14.25
C SER A 211 6.96 0.04 15.12
N ARG A 212 5.70 0.00 14.67
CA ARG A 212 4.55 0.60 15.33
C ARG A 212 3.48 -0.46 15.59
N GLU A 213 2.68 -0.28 16.63
CA GLU A 213 1.48 -1.11 16.87
C GLU A 213 0.31 -0.70 15.96
N ALA A 214 0.21 0.59 15.68
CA ALA A 214 -0.80 1.18 14.80
C ALA A 214 -0.19 2.35 14.02
N VAL A 215 -0.78 2.72 12.91
CA VAL A 215 -0.40 3.88 12.11
C VAL A 215 -1.56 4.85 12.05
N SER A 216 -1.28 6.12 12.34
CA SER A 216 -2.19 7.24 12.11
C SER A 216 -1.44 8.32 11.36
N CYS A 217 -1.96 8.74 10.21
CA CYS A 217 -1.39 9.77 9.37
C CYS A 217 -2.51 10.60 8.71
N PRO A 218 -2.19 11.68 7.98
CA PRO A 218 -3.23 12.50 7.32
C PRO A 218 -4.12 11.76 6.31
N PHE A 219 -3.73 10.58 5.86
CA PHE A 219 -4.40 9.86 4.79
C PHE A 219 -5.19 8.65 5.27
N PHE A 220 -4.77 8.01 6.37
CA PHE A 220 -5.44 6.83 6.92
C PHE A 220 -5.04 6.54 8.36
N ASN A 221 -5.89 5.76 9.02
CA ASN A 221 -5.63 5.15 10.32
C ASN A 221 -5.68 3.63 10.18
N PHE A 222 -4.65 2.95 10.63
CA PHE A 222 -4.51 1.49 10.58
C PHE A 222 -4.28 0.92 11.97
N ARG A 223 -4.94 -0.19 12.29
CA ARG A 223 -4.69 -0.97 13.49
C ARG A 223 -4.98 -2.47 13.30
N PRO A 224 -4.14 -3.37 13.83
CA PRO A 224 -4.49 -4.77 13.97
C PRO A 224 -5.40 -4.98 15.21
N VAL A 225 -6.31 -5.93 15.11
CA VAL A 225 -7.17 -6.37 16.21
C VAL A 225 -7.26 -7.89 16.23
N VAL A 226 -7.51 -8.49 17.39
CA VAL A 226 -7.78 -9.93 17.53
C VAL A 226 -9.26 -10.12 17.85
N VAL A 227 -9.91 -10.95 17.06
CA VAL A 227 -11.36 -11.22 17.12
C VAL A 227 -11.60 -12.69 17.46
N GLN A 228 -12.60 -12.98 18.28
CA GLN A 228 -12.91 -14.36 18.68
C GLN A 228 -13.92 -15.03 17.73
N GLU A 229 -15.02 -14.36 17.41
CA GLU A 229 -16.14 -14.93 16.63
C GLU A 229 -16.64 -13.98 15.54
N ALA A 230 -16.70 -12.69 15.82
CA ALA A 230 -17.18 -11.69 14.87
C ALA A 230 -16.65 -10.28 15.21
N LEU A 231 -16.46 -9.47 14.18
CA LEU A 231 -16.18 -8.04 14.29
C LEU A 231 -17.44 -7.25 13.99
N ASP A 232 -17.92 -6.49 14.97
CA ASP A 232 -18.98 -5.52 14.76
C ASP A 232 -18.33 -4.20 14.28
N VAL A 233 -18.70 -3.76 13.09
CA VAL A 233 -18.24 -2.52 12.46
C VAL A 233 -19.41 -1.58 12.33
N ALA A 234 -19.27 -0.36 12.82
CA ALA A 234 -20.16 0.76 12.54
C ALA A 234 -19.27 1.88 11.95
N SER A 235 -19.29 2.01 10.62
CA SER A 235 -18.49 3.05 9.95
C SER A 235 -19.08 4.42 10.24
N ASP A 236 -18.22 5.35 10.66
CA ASP A 236 -18.57 6.75 10.83
C ASP A 236 -19.01 7.33 9.47
N PRO A 237 -20.05 8.20 9.40
CA PRO A 237 -20.40 8.88 8.15
C PRO A 237 -19.26 9.70 7.52
N ALA A 238 -18.23 10.03 8.28
CA ALA A 238 -17.07 10.74 7.77
C ALA A 238 -16.06 9.83 7.06
N THR A 239 -16.14 8.50 7.21
CA THR A 239 -15.17 7.56 6.64
C THR A 239 -15.78 6.18 6.40
N PHE A 240 -15.27 5.44 5.43
CA PHE A 240 -15.48 4.00 5.32
C PHE A 240 -14.63 3.24 6.34
N THR A 241 -14.89 1.95 6.49
CA THR A 241 -14.00 1.01 7.19
C THR A 241 -13.62 -0.13 6.26
N ALA A 242 -12.32 -0.29 6.00
CA ALA A 242 -11.78 -1.46 5.31
C ALA A 242 -11.28 -2.48 6.34
N VAL A 243 -11.64 -3.73 6.15
CA VAL A 243 -11.32 -4.85 7.03
C VAL A 243 -10.64 -5.94 6.21
N TYR A 244 -9.45 -6.40 6.64
CA TYR A 244 -8.77 -7.56 6.07
C TYR A 244 -8.67 -8.65 7.12
N ILE A 245 -9.22 -9.84 6.83
CA ILE A 245 -9.26 -11.00 7.72
C ILE A 245 -8.10 -11.91 7.31
N VAL A 246 -7.05 -11.94 8.14
CA VAL A 246 -5.74 -12.50 7.77
C VAL A 246 -5.81 -13.99 7.46
N ASN A 247 -6.45 -14.79 8.32
CA ASN A 247 -6.56 -16.25 8.15
C ASN A 247 -7.50 -16.67 7.00
N GLU A 248 -8.42 -15.79 6.58
CA GLU A 248 -9.34 -16.03 5.48
C GLU A 248 -8.85 -15.42 4.16
N GLN A 249 -7.82 -14.57 4.20
CA GLN A 249 -7.32 -13.78 3.06
C GLN A 249 -8.48 -13.06 2.34
N ARG A 250 -9.33 -12.40 3.11
CA ARG A 250 -10.58 -11.80 2.65
C ARG A 250 -10.70 -10.35 3.09
N SER A 251 -11.05 -9.50 2.15
CA SER A 251 -11.31 -8.08 2.38
C SER A 251 -12.80 -7.78 2.38
N VAL A 252 -13.23 -6.89 3.28
CA VAL A 252 -14.57 -6.33 3.33
C VAL A 252 -14.46 -4.81 3.43
N LEU A 253 -15.17 -4.10 2.55
CA LEU A 253 -15.34 -2.65 2.63
C LEU A 253 -16.71 -2.33 3.20
N VAL A 254 -16.76 -1.71 4.36
CA VAL A 254 -17.99 -1.19 4.96
C VAL A 254 -18.10 0.29 4.61
N PRO A 255 -19.06 0.70 3.75
CA PRO A 255 -19.22 2.09 3.34
C PRO A 255 -19.47 3.04 4.51
N ALA A 256 -19.23 4.32 4.31
CA ALA A 256 -19.48 5.37 5.31
C ALA A 256 -20.93 5.32 5.79
N GLY A 257 -21.14 5.45 7.12
CA GLY A 257 -22.46 5.39 7.75
C GLY A 257 -23.14 4.01 7.76
N CYS A 258 -22.51 2.98 7.19
CA CYS A 258 -23.04 1.61 7.22
C CYS A 258 -22.53 0.83 8.45
N ALA A 259 -23.30 -0.18 8.85
CA ALA A 259 -22.90 -1.12 9.88
C ALA A 259 -22.87 -2.55 9.34
N ALA A 260 -21.99 -3.36 9.89
CA ALA A 260 -21.83 -4.77 9.54
C ALA A 260 -21.41 -5.59 10.77
N ARG A 261 -21.93 -6.82 10.86
CA ARG A 261 -21.36 -7.86 11.71
C ARG A 261 -20.63 -8.85 10.80
N ILE A 262 -19.31 -8.85 10.90
CA ILE A 262 -18.43 -9.67 10.05
C ILE A 262 -18.01 -10.89 10.87
N ALA A 263 -18.55 -12.06 10.52
CA ALA A 263 -18.13 -13.32 11.13
C ALA A 263 -16.67 -13.59 10.74
N CYS A 264 -15.79 -13.66 11.73
CA CYS A 264 -14.36 -13.92 11.57
C CYS A 264 -13.71 -14.21 12.93
N SER A 265 -12.57 -14.87 12.90
CA SER A 265 -11.75 -15.09 14.09
C SER A 265 -10.27 -14.89 13.78
N GLY A 266 -9.45 -14.66 14.81
CA GLY A 266 -8.02 -14.42 14.67
C GLY A 266 -7.66 -12.96 14.42
N LYS A 267 -6.56 -12.73 13.71
CA LYS A 267 -6.05 -11.39 13.41
C LYS A 267 -6.83 -10.74 12.28
N VAL A 268 -7.26 -9.53 12.52
CA VAL A 268 -7.99 -8.68 11.56
C VAL A 268 -7.30 -7.33 11.49
N LEU A 269 -7.13 -6.80 10.30
CA LEU A 269 -6.52 -5.50 10.04
C LEU A 269 -7.63 -4.51 9.67
N VAL A 270 -7.72 -3.41 10.41
CA VAL A 270 -8.78 -2.40 10.25
C VAL A 270 -8.17 -1.08 9.83
N THR A 271 -8.72 -0.49 8.76
CA THR A 271 -8.29 0.81 8.21
C THR A 271 -9.47 1.74 8.00
N THR A 272 -9.30 3.01 8.33
CA THR A 272 -10.22 4.13 8.06
C THR A 272 -9.45 5.33 7.50
N LEU A 273 -10.15 6.39 7.05
CA LEU A 273 -9.55 7.70 6.75
C LEU A 273 -9.33 8.53 8.02
#